data_1db9dcdc68ef85a105ba546235a5abdd
#
_entry.id   1db9dcdc68ef85a105ba546235a5abdd
#
_cell.length_a   1.000
_cell.length_b   1.000
_cell.length_c   1.000
_cell.angle_alpha   90.00
_cell.angle_beta   90.00
_cell.angle_gamma   90.00
#
_symmetry.space_group_name_H-M   'P 1'
#
loop_
_entity.id
_entity.type
_entity.pdbx_description
1 polymer ?
#
loop_
_entity_poly.entity_id
_entity_poly.type
_entity_poly.pdbx_seq_one_letter_code
_entity_poly.pdbx_strand_id
1 'polypeptide(L)'
;MATEPPYLVDTNILLRLSKRNDPKHNLVENALDVLTDRGAEICCTPQNISEFWNVCTRPGDRNGFGLSIEETDEALDAIERTITVLPDNERIYRIWRALVVRHRVSGVQVHDARLAAAMEVHGISHILTLNLPDFVRYSNVSVVHPQNVPI
;
A
#
# COMPACT_ATOMS: atom_id res chain seq x y z
N MET A 1 -10.62 1.17 -25.49
CA MET A 1 -10.16 0.05 -24.66
C MET A 1 -10.22 0.41 -23.19
N ALA A 2 -10.81 -0.47 -22.40
CA ALA A 2 -10.80 -0.29 -20.94
C ALA A 2 -9.38 -0.51 -20.43
N THR A 3 -8.83 0.45 -19.69
CA THR A 3 -7.58 0.29 -18.98
C THR A 3 -7.88 -0.29 -17.58
N GLU A 4 -6.88 -0.94 -16.99
CA GLU A 4 -7.00 -1.34 -15.60
C GLU A 4 -7.24 -0.12 -14.72
N PRO A 5 -8.05 -0.22 -13.67
CA PRO A 5 -8.20 0.87 -12.72
C PRO A 5 -6.89 1.10 -11.95
N PRO A 6 -6.73 2.28 -11.34
CA PRO A 6 -5.58 2.50 -10.48
C PRO A 6 -5.65 1.63 -9.23
N TYR A 7 -4.49 1.24 -8.73
CA TYR A 7 -4.35 0.44 -7.51
C TYR A 7 -3.57 1.20 -6.46
N LEU A 8 -4.07 1.20 -5.24
CA LEU A 8 -3.25 1.53 -4.08
C LEU A 8 -2.50 0.27 -3.68
N VAL A 9 -1.24 0.41 -3.28
CA VAL A 9 -0.49 -0.70 -2.70
C VAL A 9 -0.43 -0.52 -1.18
N ASP A 10 -0.62 -1.62 -0.46
CA ASP A 10 -0.42 -1.63 0.98
C ASP A 10 1.08 -1.59 1.29
N THR A 11 1.42 -1.18 2.49
CA THR A 11 2.82 -1.07 2.92
C THR A 11 3.59 -2.38 2.78
N ASN A 12 2.94 -3.52 3.04
CA ASN A 12 3.59 -4.83 2.90
C ASN A 12 4.05 -5.10 1.45
N ILE A 13 3.37 -4.55 0.46
CA ILE A 13 3.77 -4.65 -0.95
C ILE A 13 5.08 -3.88 -1.17
N LEU A 14 5.17 -2.64 -0.68
CA LEU A 14 6.38 -1.84 -0.79
C LEU A 14 7.59 -2.51 -0.13
N LEU A 15 7.35 -3.10 1.04
CA LEU A 15 8.41 -3.79 1.80
C LEU A 15 8.95 -5.01 1.04
N ARG A 16 8.07 -5.83 0.48
CA ARG A 16 8.48 -7.03 -0.28
C ARG A 16 9.15 -6.65 -1.59
N LEU A 17 8.68 -5.57 -2.22
CA LEU A 17 9.28 -5.07 -3.45
C LEU A 17 10.72 -4.61 -3.22
N SER A 18 10.99 -3.95 -2.10
CA SER A 18 12.30 -3.38 -1.78
C SER A 18 13.31 -4.42 -1.28
N LYS A 19 12.87 -5.57 -0.80
CA LYS A 19 13.75 -6.60 -0.26
C LYS A 19 13.85 -7.79 -1.23
N ARG A 20 14.84 -7.75 -2.12
CA ARG A 20 14.98 -8.71 -3.22
C ARG A 20 15.12 -10.17 -2.77
N ASN A 21 15.67 -10.41 -1.59
CA ASN A 21 15.81 -11.76 -1.04
C ASN A 21 14.60 -12.23 -0.22
N ASP A 22 13.54 -11.44 -0.18
CA ASP A 22 12.30 -11.83 0.47
C ASP A 22 11.61 -12.94 -0.34
N PRO A 23 11.08 -14.00 0.33
CA PRO A 23 10.40 -15.07 -0.39
C PRO A 23 9.23 -14.63 -1.25
N LYS A 24 8.61 -13.50 -0.93
CA LYS A 24 7.45 -12.97 -1.68
C LYS A 24 7.82 -11.88 -2.67
N HIS A 25 9.10 -11.57 -2.81
CA HIS A 25 9.53 -10.50 -3.72
C HIS A 25 9.08 -10.75 -5.16
N ASN A 26 9.35 -11.93 -5.71
CA ASN A 26 8.99 -12.24 -7.09
C ASN A 26 7.49 -12.22 -7.32
N LEU A 27 6.71 -12.72 -6.37
CA LEU A 27 5.25 -12.68 -6.44
C LEU A 27 4.74 -11.24 -6.55
N VAL A 28 5.25 -10.36 -5.70
CA VAL A 28 4.85 -8.94 -5.67
C VAL A 28 5.32 -8.24 -6.95
N GLU A 29 6.56 -8.42 -7.34
CA GLU A 29 7.11 -7.78 -8.55
C GLU A 29 6.33 -8.21 -9.79
N ASN A 30 6.05 -9.50 -9.94
CA ASN A 30 5.28 -10.00 -11.08
C ASN A 30 3.87 -9.42 -11.12
N ALA A 31 3.20 -9.33 -9.98
CA ALA A 31 1.86 -8.75 -9.91
C ALA A 31 1.87 -7.28 -10.36
N LEU A 32 2.84 -6.50 -9.89
CA LEU A 32 2.98 -5.09 -10.27
C LEU A 32 3.29 -4.95 -11.75
N ASP A 33 4.16 -5.79 -12.29
CA ASP A 33 4.50 -5.77 -13.71
C ASP A 33 3.27 -6.05 -14.59
N VAL A 34 2.47 -7.06 -14.21
CA VAL A 34 1.25 -7.40 -14.94
C VAL A 34 0.26 -6.22 -14.92
N LEU A 35 0.04 -5.62 -13.75
CA LEU A 35 -0.87 -4.49 -13.62
C LEU A 35 -0.39 -3.29 -14.43
N THR A 36 0.90 -2.98 -14.36
CA THR A 36 1.51 -1.86 -15.10
C THR A 36 1.41 -2.10 -16.61
N ASP A 37 1.68 -3.30 -17.06
CA ASP A 37 1.59 -3.66 -18.49
C ASP A 37 0.16 -3.53 -19.02
N ARG A 38 -0.84 -3.67 -18.13
CA ARG A 38 -2.26 -3.47 -18.47
C ARG A 38 -2.71 -2.01 -18.36
N GLY A 39 -1.80 -1.10 -18.05
CA GLY A 39 -2.10 0.32 -17.94
C GLY A 39 -2.57 0.78 -16.58
N ALA A 40 -2.47 -0.04 -15.54
CA ALA A 40 -2.82 0.38 -14.19
C ALA A 40 -1.80 1.39 -13.65
N GLU A 41 -2.27 2.47 -13.07
CA GLU A 41 -1.45 3.36 -12.27
C GLU A 41 -1.29 2.76 -10.88
N ILE A 42 -0.06 2.66 -10.41
CA ILE A 42 0.24 2.13 -9.07
C ILE A 42 0.52 3.32 -8.15
N CYS A 43 -0.19 3.37 -7.03
CA CYS A 43 -0.17 4.50 -6.11
C CYS A 43 0.12 4.04 -4.68
N CYS A 44 0.66 4.95 -3.88
CA CYS A 44 0.76 4.81 -2.44
C CYS A 44 0.48 6.15 -1.79
N THR A 45 0.47 6.20 -0.46
CA THR A 45 0.19 7.42 0.31
C THR A 45 1.39 7.78 1.17
N PRO A 46 1.47 9.01 1.69
CA PRO A 46 2.48 9.37 2.69
C PRO A 46 2.45 8.47 3.92
N GLN A 47 1.28 7.97 4.31
CA GLN A 47 1.18 6.99 5.40
C GLN A 47 1.94 5.70 5.06
N ASN A 48 1.77 5.17 3.85
CA ASN A 48 2.53 3.99 3.40
C ASN A 48 4.04 4.24 3.48
N ILE A 49 4.48 5.43 3.08
CA ILE A 49 5.89 5.81 3.13
C ILE A 49 6.40 5.83 4.57
N SER A 50 5.63 6.42 5.49
CA SER A 50 6.01 6.47 6.91
C SER A 50 6.12 5.07 7.53
N GLU A 51 5.16 4.21 7.23
CA GLU A 51 5.18 2.82 7.71
C GLU A 51 6.35 2.03 7.10
N PHE A 52 6.59 2.21 5.81
CA PHE A 52 7.73 1.64 5.10
C PHE A 52 9.05 2.06 5.75
N TRP A 53 9.22 3.35 6.01
CA TRP A 53 10.42 3.90 6.63
C TRP A 53 10.67 3.29 8.01
N ASN A 54 9.61 3.21 8.82
CA ASN A 54 9.68 2.61 10.15
C ASN A 54 10.23 1.18 10.11
N VAL A 55 9.69 0.33 9.23
CA VAL A 55 10.13 -1.06 9.12
C VAL A 55 11.56 -1.15 8.55
N CYS A 56 11.88 -0.37 7.53
CA CYS A 56 13.21 -0.37 6.93
C CYS A 56 14.30 -0.01 7.92
N THR A 57 14.07 1.00 8.76
CA THR A 57 15.09 1.51 9.70
C THR A 57 15.06 0.84 11.07
N ARG A 58 13.96 0.15 11.40
CA ARG A 58 13.83 -0.58 12.66
C ARG A 58 14.86 -1.70 12.72
N PRO A 59 15.50 -1.95 13.90
CA PRO A 59 16.49 -3.01 14.03
C PRO A 59 15.94 -4.40 13.67
N GLY A 60 16.83 -5.27 13.17
CA GLY A 60 16.45 -6.63 12.77
C GLY A 60 15.91 -7.47 13.93
N ASP A 61 16.37 -7.23 15.16
CA ASP A 61 15.85 -7.92 16.37
C ASP A 61 14.49 -7.39 16.80
N ARG A 62 13.95 -6.39 16.12
CA ARG A 62 12.61 -5.83 16.34
C ARG A 62 11.75 -5.92 15.08
N ASN A 63 11.96 -6.95 14.29
CA ASN A 63 11.23 -7.21 13.05
C ASN A 63 11.40 -6.11 11.99
N GLY A 64 12.54 -5.42 12.00
CA GLY A 64 12.89 -4.43 11.00
C GLY A 64 13.93 -4.97 10.03
N PHE A 65 14.27 -4.17 9.03
CA PHE A 65 15.29 -4.51 8.05
C PHE A 65 16.68 -4.02 8.46
N GLY A 66 16.76 -3.17 9.49
CA GLY A 66 18.05 -2.65 10.00
C GLY A 66 18.82 -1.81 8.99
N LEU A 67 18.12 -1.18 8.03
CA LEU A 67 18.76 -0.35 7.03
C LEU A 67 19.18 1.01 7.63
N SER A 68 20.22 1.59 7.05
CA SER A 68 20.59 2.97 7.36
C SER A 68 19.55 3.95 6.80
N ILE A 69 19.61 5.19 7.25
CA ILE A 69 18.77 6.26 6.71
C ILE A 69 19.04 6.42 5.21
N GLU A 70 20.31 6.40 4.81
CA GLU A 70 20.71 6.56 3.42
C GLU A 70 20.22 5.42 2.54
N GLU A 71 20.33 4.18 3.02
CA GLU A 71 19.81 3.02 2.30
C GLU A 71 18.29 3.07 2.13
N THR A 72 17.60 3.53 3.16
CA THR A 72 16.13 3.68 3.13
C THR A 72 15.72 4.76 2.14
N ASP A 73 16.43 5.89 2.14
CA ASP A 73 16.15 6.98 1.21
C ASP A 73 16.37 6.54 -0.25
N GLU A 74 17.41 5.77 -0.52
CA GLU A 74 17.63 5.19 -1.85
C GLU A 74 16.51 4.24 -2.27
N ALA A 75 16.03 3.41 -1.34
CA ALA A 75 14.92 2.50 -1.60
C ALA A 75 13.64 3.29 -1.93
N LEU A 76 13.41 4.39 -1.23
CA LEU A 76 12.28 5.27 -1.48
C LEU A 76 12.37 5.95 -2.84
N ASP A 77 13.56 6.39 -3.25
CA ASP A 77 13.77 6.94 -4.59
C ASP A 77 13.37 5.93 -5.67
N ALA A 78 13.74 4.67 -5.49
CA ALA A 78 13.36 3.61 -6.42
C ALA A 78 11.85 3.42 -6.49
N ILE A 79 11.17 3.47 -5.36
CA ILE A 79 9.70 3.37 -5.29
C ILE A 79 9.07 4.55 -6.07
N GLU A 80 9.53 5.76 -5.83
CA GLU A 80 8.95 6.96 -6.44
C GLU A 80 9.13 7.03 -7.96
N ARG A 81 10.06 6.25 -8.53
CA ARG A 81 10.24 6.21 -9.99
C ARG A 81 9.07 5.52 -10.70
N THR A 82 8.38 4.60 -10.04
CA THR A 82 7.33 3.79 -10.66
C THR A 82 5.99 3.85 -9.95
N ILE A 83 5.96 4.31 -8.71
CA ILE A 83 4.75 4.37 -7.88
C ILE A 83 4.47 5.83 -7.55
N THR A 84 3.24 6.27 -7.85
CA THR A 84 2.80 7.64 -7.58
C THR A 84 2.45 7.79 -6.10
N VAL A 85 3.03 8.80 -5.46
CA VAL A 85 2.66 9.14 -4.08
C VAL A 85 1.51 10.14 -4.13
N LEU A 86 0.35 9.73 -3.64
CA LEU A 86 -0.84 10.58 -3.59
C LEU A 86 -0.77 11.52 -2.40
N PRO A 87 -1.08 12.81 -2.57
CA PRO A 87 -0.96 13.75 -1.47
C PRO A 87 -2.02 13.53 -0.39
N ASP A 88 -1.65 13.84 0.86
CA ASP A 88 -2.63 13.97 1.93
C ASP A 88 -3.45 15.23 1.72
N ASN A 89 -4.69 15.20 2.20
CA ASN A 89 -5.52 16.41 2.29
C ASN A 89 -6.48 16.28 3.48
N GLU A 90 -7.16 17.38 3.79
CA GLU A 90 -8.05 17.45 4.96
C GLU A 90 -9.27 16.54 4.84
N ARG A 91 -9.70 16.19 3.64
CA ARG A 91 -10.84 15.30 3.43
C ARG A 91 -10.56 13.88 3.91
N ILE A 92 -9.30 13.45 3.84
CA ILE A 92 -8.90 12.12 4.33
C ILE A 92 -9.25 11.98 5.81
N TYR A 93 -8.95 12.99 6.62
CA TYR A 93 -9.30 12.96 8.04
C TYR A 93 -10.81 12.81 8.25
N ARG A 94 -11.60 13.59 7.54
CA ARG A 94 -13.06 13.58 7.71
C ARG A 94 -13.67 12.24 7.33
N ILE A 95 -13.23 11.68 6.22
CA ILE A 95 -13.70 10.38 5.74
C ILE A 95 -13.22 9.27 6.67
N TRP A 96 -11.97 9.31 7.10
CA TRP A 96 -11.44 8.36 8.05
C TRP A 96 -12.25 8.34 9.35
N ARG A 97 -12.55 9.51 9.90
CA ARG A 97 -13.34 9.60 11.13
C ARG A 97 -14.73 8.97 10.95
N ALA A 98 -15.37 9.22 9.81
CA ALA A 98 -16.66 8.62 9.50
C ALA A 98 -16.57 7.10 9.36
N LEU A 99 -15.50 6.59 8.73
CA LEU A 99 -15.29 5.15 8.54
C LEU A 99 -15.07 4.42 9.87
N VAL A 100 -14.22 4.96 10.75
CA VAL A 100 -13.93 4.30 12.03
C VAL A 100 -15.17 4.25 12.93
N VAL A 101 -16.01 5.27 12.87
CA VAL A 101 -17.28 5.27 13.61
C VAL A 101 -18.26 4.25 13.01
N ARG A 102 -18.45 4.32 11.69
CA ARG A 102 -19.41 3.44 10.98
C ARG A 102 -19.05 1.97 11.16
N HIS A 103 -17.79 1.62 11.01
CA HIS A 103 -17.33 0.23 11.05
C HIS A 103 -16.82 -0.19 12.44
N ARG A 104 -16.96 0.69 13.44
CA ARG A 104 -16.55 0.42 14.83
C ARG A 104 -15.10 -0.06 14.91
N VAL A 105 -14.22 0.63 14.22
CA VAL A 105 -12.80 0.29 14.11
C VAL A 105 -12.09 0.73 15.39
N SER A 106 -11.29 -0.15 15.98
CA SER A 106 -10.50 0.15 17.17
C SER A 106 -9.09 -0.40 17.04
N GLY A 107 -8.18 0.16 17.84
CA GLY A 107 -6.79 -0.29 17.87
C GLY A 107 -6.05 -0.01 16.57
N VAL A 108 -5.09 -0.86 16.23
CA VAL A 108 -4.18 -0.65 15.09
C VAL A 108 -4.90 -0.64 13.74
N GLN A 109 -6.11 -1.20 13.66
CA GLN A 109 -6.87 -1.22 12.41
C GLN A 109 -7.33 0.18 11.97
N VAL A 110 -7.21 1.19 12.83
CA VAL A 110 -7.48 2.59 12.46
C VAL A 110 -6.54 3.07 11.34
N HIS A 111 -5.36 2.48 11.23
CA HIS A 111 -4.39 2.84 10.17
C HIS A 111 -4.85 2.31 8.82
N ASP A 112 -5.41 1.11 8.75
CA ASP A 112 -5.98 0.55 7.51
C ASP A 112 -7.22 1.34 7.09
N ALA A 113 -8.03 1.78 8.05
CA ALA A 113 -9.16 2.67 7.77
C ALA A 113 -8.69 3.98 7.11
N ARG A 114 -7.52 4.49 7.51
CA ARG A 114 -6.99 5.71 6.92
C ARG A 114 -6.56 5.51 5.46
N LEU A 115 -6.02 4.35 5.11
CA LEU A 115 -5.75 4.00 3.73
C LEU A 115 -7.05 3.90 2.91
N ALA A 116 -8.09 3.28 3.47
CA ALA A 116 -9.40 3.22 2.82
C ALA A 116 -9.99 4.62 2.60
N ALA A 117 -9.81 5.53 3.56
CA ALA A 117 -10.23 6.92 3.42
C ALA A 117 -9.48 7.63 2.29
N ALA A 118 -8.18 7.45 2.20
CA ALA A 118 -7.35 8.01 1.13
C ALA A 118 -7.80 7.49 -0.24
N MET A 119 -8.12 6.20 -0.34
CA MET A 119 -8.65 5.62 -1.56
C MET A 119 -9.95 6.31 -1.99
N GLU A 120 -10.86 6.53 -1.06
CA GLU A 120 -12.13 7.20 -1.36
C GLU A 120 -11.90 8.63 -1.86
N VAL A 121 -11.01 9.39 -1.20
CA VAL A 121 -10.69 10.77 -1.59
C VAL A 121 -10.09 10.84 -2.98
N HIS A 122 -9.23 9.90 -3.33
CA HIS A 122 -8.53 9.89 -4.62
C HIS A 122 -9.25 9.07 -5.70
N GLY A 123 -10.42 8.52 -5.40
CA GLY A 123 -11.20 7.79 -6.38
C GLY A 123 -10.59 6.44 -6.77
N ILE A 124 -9.86 5.81 -5.86
CA ILE A 124 -9.21 4.52 -6.09
C ILE A 124 -10.04 3.43 -5.40
N SER A 125 -10.47 2.42 -6.16
CA SER A 125 -11.32 1.35 -5.64
C SER A 125 -10.57 0.04 -5.37
N HIS A 126 -9.35 -0.10 -5.86
CA HIS A 126 -8.59 -1.37 -5.77
C HIS A 126 -7.36 -1.19 -4.89
N ILE A 127 -7.15 -2.15 -3.99
CA ILE A 127 -5.93 -2.20 -3.17
C ILE A 127 -5.24 -3.56 -3.37
N LEU A 128 -3.94 -3.51 -3.61
CA LEU A 128 -3.08 -4.70 -3.67
C LEU A 128 -2.46 -4.88 -2.29
N THR A 129 -2.74 -6.02 -1.66
CA THR A 129 -2.25 -6.31 -0.31
C THR A 129 -2.01 -7.80 -0.12
N LEU A 130 -1.06 -8.14 0.74
CA LEU A 130 -0.84 -9.52 1.17
C LEU A 130 -1.80 -9.92 2.30
N ASN A 131 -2.50 -8.96 2.90
CA ASN A 131 -3.35 -9.18 4.07
C ASN A 131 -4.81 -8.77 3.79
N LEU A 132 -5.52 -9.64 3.07
CA LEU A 132 -6.90 -9.37 2.64
C LEU A 132 -7.87 -9.01 3.78
N PRO A 133 -7.83 -9.68 4.95
CA PRO A 133 -8.79 -9.40 6.03
C PRO A 133 -8.80 -7.96 6.51
N ASP A 134 -7.70 -7.22 6.36
CA ASP A 134 -7.59 -5.86 6.88
C ASP A 134 -8.54 -4.89 6.18
N PHE A 135 -9.00 -5.20 4.96
CA PHE A 135 -9.76 -4.27 4.12
C PHE A 135 -11.15 -4.77 3.72
N VAL A 136 -11.50 -6.03 4.01
CA VAL A 136 -12.77 -6.63 3.52
C VAL A 136 -14.01 -5.96 4.09
N ARG A 137 -13.91 -5.26 5.21
CA ARG A 137 -15.05 -4.56 5.81
C ARG A 137 -15.50 -3.33 5.00
N TYR A 138 -14.63 -2.79 4.15
CA TYR A 138 -14.93 -1.60 3.37
C TYR A 138 -15.55 -2.01 2.03
N SER A 139 -16.86 -1.86 1.89
CA SER A 139 -17.61 -2.37 0.74
C SER A 139 -17.21 -1.75 -0.60
N ASN A 140 -16.66 -0.53 -0.57
CA ASN A 140 -16.22 0.17 -1.78
C ASN A 140 -14.79 -0.19 -2.21
N VAL A 141 -14.12 -1.06 -1.44
CA VAL A 141 -12.74 -1.44 -1.70
C VAL A 141 -12.70 -2.85 -2.27
N SER A 142 -12.11 -2.98 -3.47
CA SER A 142 -11.81 -4.28 -4.08
C SER A 142 -10.42 -4.70 -3.61
N VAL A 143 -10.36 -5.76 -2.82
CA VAL A 143 -9.11 -6.22 -2.19
C VAL A 143 -8.50 -7.33 -3.03
N VAL A 144 -7.27 -7.11 -3.50
CA VAL A 144 -6.61 -8.04 -4.42
C VAL A 144 -5.29 -8.51 -3.81
N HIS A 145 -5.11 -9.82 -3.74
CA HIS A 145 -3.84 -10.42 -3.35
C HIS A 145 -2.95 -10.55 -4.60
N PRO A 146 -1.62 -10.37 -4.50
CA PRO A 146 -0.73 -10.52 -5.65
C PRO A 146 -0.87 -11.83 -6.43
N GLN A 147 -1.13 -12.94 -5.74
CA GLN A 147 -1.33 -14.23 -6.41
C GLN A 147 -2.62 -14.30 -7.24
N ASN A 148 -3.56 -13.38 -7.00
CA ASN A 148 -4.83 -13.34 -7.69
C ASN A 148 -4.87 -12.30 -8.82
N VAL A 149 -3.75 -11.65 -9.10
CA VAL A 149 -3.65 -10.79 -10.27
C VAL A 149 -3.64 -11.68 -11.50
N PRO A 150 -4.66 -11.60 -12.37
CA PRO A 150 -4.76 -12.50 -13.52
C PRO A 150 -3.60 -12.25 -14.50
N ILE A 151 -3.01 -13.34 -14.97
CA ILE A 151 -1.92 -13.28 -15.96
C ILE A 151 -2.50 -13.16 -17.37
#